data_f5a55743b9f8eadb9e4518807ae2867a
#
_entry.id   f5a55743b9f8eadb9e4518807ae2867a
#
_cell.length_a   1.000
_cell.length_b   1.000
_cell.length_c   1.000
_cell.angle_alpha   90.00
_cell.angle_beta   90.00
_cell.angle_gamma   90.00
#
_symmetry.space_group_name_H-M   'P 1'
#
loop_
_entity.id
_entity.type
_entity.pdbx_description
1 polymer ?
#
loop_
_entity_poly.entity_id
_entity_poly.type
_entity_poly.pdbx_seq_one_letter_code
_entity_poly.pdbx_strand_id
1 'polypeptide(L)'
;MVSARDVRPQRRRSAIGLAAFALTVVPVLPQAAHAQTVDQQEQEVRRIVDELERLHERADILIEDYAVAMDEQRLLGDDIELAKGRVALRQAELGELQSDLSTVAVRAFTRSGSDVLGPLLSNAAAYSDVLTRDQLSRVALRVGAGTTDDLQAAIRELELEQIELNRLRKESEDLAARITGMLDEVESSTAQYESARKSAEQKLGALIRAEEERRAAAALAEYQRLQAEANAGNSGGSGSSSGGGSSSATDDLIANYPAPSGMAGVAVKAALSQIGVPYRYATSLPGVSFDCSGLTHYAWAQAGVVLPRNSRLQSNALPSVPTTEAKAGDLIFYYNPISHVGVYLGDGQMVHAPALGKNVSITSVNWSKVVDVGRPG
;
A
#
# COMPACT_ATOMS: atom_id res chain seq x y z
N MET A 1 1.32 44.84 57.95
CA MET A 1 2.30 44.84 59.04
C MET A 1 3.63 44.42 58.50
N VAL A 2 4.53 45.40 58.52
CA VAL A 2 5.97 45.34 58.79
C VAL A 2 6.83 44.66 57.79
N SER A 3 7.89 45.18 57.22
CA SER A 3 8.59 46.48 57.27
C SER A 3 9.72 46.39 56.20
N ALA A 4 9.89 47.49 55.53
CA ALA A 4 11.03 47.76 54.68
C ALA A 4 12.35 47.83 55.45
N ARG A 5 13.47 47.47 54.85
CA ARG A 5 14.77 48.04 55.23
C ARG A 5 15.58 48.34 53.98
N ASP A 6 15.63 49.59 53.79
CA ASP A 6 16.51 50.41 52.97
C ASP A 6 17.97 50.30 53.48
N VAL A 7 18.95 50.13 52.62
CA VAL A 7 20.35 50.49 52.91
C VAL A 7 20.98 51.05 51.64
N ARG A 8 21.29 52.31 51.68
CA ARG A 8 22.00 53.13 50.68
C ARG A 8 23.53 53.03 50.84
N PRO A 9 24.27 53.63 49.91
CA PRO A 9 25.55 53.15 49.40
C PRO A 9 26.75 53.81 50.08
N GLN A 10 27.88 53.13 50.06
CA GLN A 10 29.16 53.77 50.39
C GLN A 10 29.98 54.01 49.11
N ARG A 11 30.13 55.26 48.78
CA ARG A 11 31.18 55.76 47.86
C ARG A 11 32.53 55.63 48.54
N ARG A 12 33.46 54.94 47.91
CA ARG A 12 34.91 55.16 48.15
C ARG A 12 35.55 55.57 46.83
N ARG A 13 36.09 56.81 46.89
CA ARG A 13 37.04 57.37 45.93
C ARG A 13 38.41 56.75 46.17
N SER A 14 39.11 56.30 45.17
CA SER A 14 40.55 56.16 45.18
C SER A 14 41.15 56.13 43.79
N ALA A 15 41.90 57.12 43.55
CA ALA A 15 43.20 57.19 42.92
C ALA A 15 43.40 56.66 41.49
N ILE A 16 43.66 57.61 40.62
CA ILE A 16 44.14 57.54 39.28
C ILE A 16 45.54 56.92 39.28
N GLY A 17 45.70 55.79 38.66
CA GLY A 17 46.99 55.24 38.27
C GLY A 17 47.07 55.14 36.74
N LEU A 18 47.79 55.98 36.08
CA LEU A 18 48.12 55.85 34.66
C LEU A 18 49.06 54.64 34.47
N ALA A 19 48.53 53.53 33.99
CA ALA A 19 49.35 52.46 33.46
C ALA A 19 49.27 52.54 31.93
N ALA A 20 50.35 52.82 31.29
CA ALA A 20 50.55 52.77 29.86
C ALA A 20 50.41 51.32 29.40
N PHE A 21 49.24 50.96 28.81
CA PHE A 21 49.07 49.69 28.16
C PHE A 21 49.69 49.76 26.74
N ALA A 22 50.81 49.10 26.60
CA ALA A 22 51.39 48.81 25.30
C ALA A 22 50.40 47.95 24.53
N LEU A 23 49.80 48.51 23.48
CA LEU A 23 48.96 47.77 22.53
C LEU A 23 49.86 46.79 21.75
N THR A 24 50.02 45.59 22.26
CA THR A 24 50.53 44.48 21.43
C THR A 24 49.41 44.14 20.43
N VAL A 25 49.54 44.63 19.21
CA VAL A 25 48.79 44.15 18.07
C VAL A 25 49.19 42.70 17.86
N VAL A 26 48.40 41.81 18.45
CA VAL A 26 48.48 40.41 18.08
C VAL A 26 47.88 40.34 16.64
N PRO A 27 48.63 39.94 15.63
CA PRO A 27 48.07 39.72 14.32
C PRO A 27 47.01 38.59 14.49
N VAL A 28 45.74 38.94 14.39
CA VAL A 28 44.70 37.96 14.15
C VAL A 28 44.99 37.41 12.78
N LEU A 29 45.75 36.31 12.75
CA LEU A 29 45.83 35.47 11.56
C LEU A 29 44.38 35.13 11.19
N PRO A 30 43.95 35.42 9.96
CA PRO A 30 42.64 34.91 9.54
C PRO A 30 42.75 33.40 9.74
N GLN A 31 41.89 32.85 10.62
CA GLN A 31 41.64 31.41 10.60
C GLN A 31 41.26 31.10 9.14
N ALA A 32 42.17 30.46 8.44
CA ALA A 32 41.90 29.92 7.14
C ALA A 32 40.67 29.04 7.34
N ALA A 33 39.52 29.58 6.94
CA ALA A 33 38.36 28.76 6.70
C ALA A 33 38.88 27.63 5.83
N HIS A 34 38.90 26.40 6.37
CA HIS A 34 39.38 25.23 5.66
C HIS A 34 38.51 25.14 4.43
N ALA A 35 38.98 25.67 3.30
CA ALA A 35 38.39 25.46 2.01
C ALA A 35 38.41 23.94 1.83
N GLN A 36 37.27 23.29 2.00
CA GLN A 36 37.13 21.89 1.67
C GLN A 36 37.62 21.74 0.24
N THR A 37 38.55 20.82 0.02
CA THR A 37 39.03 20.51 -1.33
C THR A 37 37.84 20.04 -2.17
N VAL A 38 37.87 20.27 -3.47
CA VAL A 38 36.81 19.83 -4.39
C VAL A 38 36.47 18.36 -4.15
N ASP A 39 37.49 17.52 -3.95
CA ASP A 39 37.33 16.09 -3.66
C ASP A 39 36.58 15.82 -2.35
N GLN A 40 36.78 16.65 -1.32
CA GLN A 40 36.04 16.50 -0.04
C GLN A 40 34.57 16.89 -0.20
N GLN A 41 34.30 17.93 -1.00
CA GLN A 41 32.91 18.32 -1.31
C GLN A 41 32.18 17.24 -2.13
N GLU A 42 32.87 16.66 -3.12
CA GLU A 42 32.29 15.56 -3.90
C GLU A 42 32.03 14.30 -3.06
N GLN A 43 32.91 13.98 -2.12
CA GLN A 43 32.73 12.86 -1.20
C GLN A 43 31.55 13.10 -0.26
N GLU A 44 31.38 14.34 0.22
CA GLU A 44 30.25 14.70 1.08
C GLU A 44 28.92 14.64 0.31
N VAL A 45 28.89 15.12 -0.94
CA VAL A 45 27.73 15.01 -1.82
C VAL A 45 27.35 13.56 -2.05
N ARG A 46 28.33 12.71 -2.39
CA ARG A 46 28.06 11.26 -2.57
C ARG A 46 27.47 10.64 -1.32
N ARG A 47 27.99 10.94 -0.15
CA ARG A 47 27.49 10.45 1.14
C ARG A 47 26.05 10.88 1.41
N ILE A 48 25.74 12.14 1.12
CA ILE A 48 24.38 12.69 1.28
C ILE A 48 23.41 12.03 0.31
N VAL A 49 23.81 11.87 -0.95
CA VAL A 49 22.97 11.19 -1.96
C VAL A 49 22.70 9.74 -1.55
N ASP A 50 23.71 9.00 -1.09
CA ASP A 50 23.55 7.62 -0.61
C ASP A 50 22.65 7.53 0.62
N GLU A 51 22.70 8.51 1.52
CA GLU A 51 21.81 8.55 2.69
C GLU A 51 20.38 8.87 2.30
N LEU A 52 20.16 9.85 1.42
CA LEU A 52 18.84 10.17 0.90
C LEU A 52 18.22 8.98 0.16
N GLU A 53 19.02 8.25 -0.61
CA GLU A 53 18.58 7.07 -1.33
C GLU A 53 18.15 5.94 -0.37
N ARG A 54 18.91 5.70 0.70
CA ARG A 54 18.56 4.72 1.75
C ARG A 54 17.29 5.10 2.51
N LEU A 55 17.15 6.39 2.86
CA LEU A 55 15.92 6.87 3.54
C LEU A 55 14.71 6.77 2.62
N HIS A 56 14.87 7.07 1.35
CA HIS A 56 13.82 6.91 0.34
C HIS A 56 13.40 5.45 0.17
N GLU A 57 14.36 4.55 -0.05
CA GLU A 57 14.10 3.11 -0.18
C GLU A 57 13.36 2.55 1.05
N ARG A 58 13.78 2.98 2.26
CA ARG A 58 13.09 2.58 3.49
C ARG A 58 11.65 3.08 3.54
N ALA A 59 11.40 4.33 3.18
CA ALA A 59 10.06 4.89 3.13
C ALA A 59 9.19 4.15 2.11
N ASP A 60 9.72 3.85 0.93
CA ASP A 60 9.01 3.12 -0.12
C ASP A 60 8.63 1.69 0.33
N ILE A 61 9.55 0.98 1.01
CA ILE A 61 9.25 -0.36 1.56
C ILE A 61 8.08 -0.30 2.54
N LEU A 62 8.07 0.67 3.45
CA LEU A 62 7.00 0.85 4.43
C LEU A 62 5.67 1.22 3.78
N ILE A 63 5.72 2.07 2.75
CA ILE A 63 4.55 2.48 1.96
C ILE A 63 3.93 1.26 1.26
N GLU A 64 4.77 0.40 0.67
CA GLU A 64 4.32 -0.82 0.01
C GLU A 64 3.74 -1.83 1.01
N ASP A 65 4.35 -2.01 2.18
CA ASP A 65 3.82 -2.87 3.23
C ASP A 65 2.46 -2.36 3.74
N TYR A 66 2.31 -1.05 3.91
CA TYR A 66 1.03 -0.42 4.23
C TYR A 66 -0.02 -0.65 3.15
N ALA A 67 0.34 -0.49 1.86
CA ALA A 67 -0.58 -0.71 0.75
C ALA A 67 -1.05 -2.17 0.65
N VAL A 68 -0.16 -3.15 0.89
CA VAL A 68 -0.53 -4.57 0.99
C VAL A 68 -1.54 -4.79 2.11
N ALA A 69 -1.27 -4.25 3.30
CA ALA A 69 -2.16 -4.40 4.46
C ALA A 69 -3.54 -3.76 4.21
N MET A 70 -3.60 -2.64 3.51
CA MET A 70 -4.87 -2.00 3.11
C MET A 70 -5.68 -2.85 2.12
N ASP A 71 -5.02 -3.49 1.14
CA ASP A 71 -5.68 -4.42 0.22
C ASP A 71 -6.18 -5.68 0.94
N GLU A 72 -5.38 -6.24 1.86
CA GLU A 72 -5.77 -7.36 2.71
C GLU A 72 -7.00 -7.01 3.56
N GLN A 73 -7.03 -5.81 4.15
CA GLN A 73 -8.18 -5.32 4.91
C GLN A 73 -9.45 -5.22 4.07
N ARG A 74 -9.34 -4.77 2.83
CA ARG A 74 -10.47 -4.69 1.90
C ARG A 74 -11.02 -6.08 1.58
N LEU A 75 -10.15 -7.04 1.23
CA LEU A 75 -10.55 -8.43 0.94
C LEU A 75 -11.21 -9.08 2.15
N LEU A 76 -10.63 -8.88 3.33
CA LEU A 76 -11.19 -9.38 4.58
C LEU A 76 -12.56 -8.75 4.90
N GLY A 77 -12.77 -7.49 4.52
CA GLY A 77 -14.07 -6.83 4.57
C GLY A 77 -15.12 -7.53 3.69
N ASP A 78 -14.76 -7.88 2.46
CA ASP A 78 -15.61 -8.61 1.53
C ASP A 78 -15.96 -10.01 2.09
N ASP A 79 -14.99 -10.73 2.66
CA ASP A 79 -15.20 -12.03 3.28
C ASP A 79 -16.12 -11.95 4.50
N ILE A 80 -16.01 -10.90 5.31
CA ILE A 80 -16.91 -10.63 6.44
C ILE A 80 -18.35 -10.42 5.95
N GLU A 81 -18.56 -9.67 4.88
CA GLU A 81 -19.93 -9.47 4.32
C GLU A 81 -20.51 -10.79 3.79
N LEU A 82 -19.72 -11.62 3.13
CA LEU A 82 -20.12 -12.94 2.69
C LEU A 82 -20.47 -13.85 3.89
N ALA A 83 -19.65 -13.85 4.95
CA ALA A 83 -19.91 -14.63 6.16
C ALA A 83 -21.19 -14.16 6.89
N LYS A 84 -21.44 -12.84 6.96
CA LYS A 84 -22.70 -12.29 7.47
C LYS A 84 -23.93 -12.79 6.68
N GLY A 85 -23.79 -12.84 5.35
CA GLY A 85 -24.84 -13.38 4.47
C GLY A 85 -25.14 -14.85 4.77
N ARG A 86 -24.10 -15.69 4.96
CA ARG A 86 -24.26 -17.09 5.34
C ARG A 86 -24.93 -17.26 6.69
N VAL A 87 -24.50 -16.49 7.70
CA VAL A 87 -25.12 -16.49 9.03
C VAL A 87 -26.61 -16.13 8.94
N ALA A 88 -26.97 -15.08 8.17
CA ALA A 88 -28.37 -14.67 8.00
C ALA A 88 -29.20 -15.76 7.30
N LEU A 89 -28.66 -16.43 6.29
CA LEU A 89 -29.33 -17.55 5.61
C LEU A 89 -29.57 -18.71 6.59
N ARG A 90 -28.57 -19.12 7.38
CA ARG A 90 -28.70 -20.18 8.38
C ARG A 90 -29.73 -19.84 9.49
N GLN A 91 -29.79 -18.55 9.88
CA GLN A 91 -30.81 -18.08 10.83
C GLN A 91 -32.23 -18.17 10.26
N ALA A 92 -32.39 -17.85 8.98
CA ALA A 92 -33.68 -17.98 8.31
C ALA A 92 -34.13 -19.46 8.20
N GLU A 93 -33.23 -20.35 7.75
CA GLU A 93 -33.46 -21.81 7.71
C GLU A 93 -33.86 -22.38 9.08
N LEU A 94 -33.13 -21.97 10.14
CA LEU A 94 -33.46 -22.37 11.52
C LEU A 94 -34.84 -21.85 11.93
N GLY A 95 -35.19 -20.64 11.55
CA GLY A 95 -36.52 -20.06 11.82
C GLY A 95 -37.63 -20.82 11.13
N GLU A 96 -37.45 -21.25 9.89
CA GLU A 96 -38.43 -22.09 9.15
C GLU A 96 -38.58 -23.45 9.82
N LEU A 97 -37.48 -24.14 10.15
CA LEU A 97 -37.52 -25.42 10.86
C LEU A 97 -38.23 -25.32 12.22
N GLN A 98 -38.00 -24.25 12.97
CA GLN A 98 -38.69 -23.99 14.24
C GLN A 98 -40.21 -23.76 14.05
N SER A 99 -40.58 -23.04 13.01
CA SER A 99 -41.98 -22.79 12.64
C SER A 99 -42.70 -24.09 12.26
N ASP A 100 -42.05 -24.93 11.46
CA ASP A 100 -42.59 -26.23 11.03
C ASP A 100 -42.75 -27.18 12.21
N LEU A 101 -41.74 -27.26 13.09
CA LEU A 101 -41.80 -28.03 14.34
C LEU A 101 -42.94 -27.54 15.24
N SER A 102 -43.11 -26.24 15.39
CA SER A 102 -44.24 -25.66 16.15
C SER A 102 -45.59 -26.05 15.56
N THR A 103 -45.72 -25.99 14.24
CA THR A 103 -46.92 -26.38 13.51
C THR A 103 -47.23 -27.86 13.71
N VAL A 104 -46.24 -28.74 13.60
CA VAL A 104 -46.39 -30.19 13.85
C VAL A 104 -46.77 -30.44 15.29
N ALA A 105 -46.13 -29.78 16.26
CA ALA A 105 -46.42 -29.92 17.68
C ALA A 105 -47.86 -29.49 18.03
N VAL A 106 -48.33 -28.36 17.51
CA VAL A 106 -49.71 -27.86 17.68
C VAL A 106 -50.71 -28.82 17.06
N ARG A 107 -50.45 -29.33 15.86
CA ARG A 107 -51.35 -30.34 15.21
C ARG A 107 -51.39 -31.64 15.99
N ALA A 108 -50.24 -32.12 16.49
CA ALA A 108 -50.19 -33.31 17.31
C ALA A 108 -50.94 -33.12 18.64
N PHE A 109 -50.76 -31.97 19.29
CA PHE A 109 -51.50 -31.62 20.51
C PHE A 109 -53.01 -31.50 20.30
N THR A 110 -53.46 -30.81 19.26
CA THR A 110 -54.87 -30.63 18.96
C THR A 110 -55.54 -31.94 18.55
N ARG A 111 -54.84 -32.83 17.82
CA ARG A 111 -55.37 -34.16 17.48
C ARG A 111 -55.45 -35.09 18.68
N SER A 112 -54.45 -35.06 19.56
CA SER A 112 -54.45 -35.90 20.78
C SER A 112 -55.40 -35.37 21.83
N GLY A 113 -55.69 -34.08 21.86
CA GLY A 113 -56.54 -33.46 22.87
C GLY A 113 -58.05 -33.72 22.68
N SER A 114 -58.51 -34.06 21.47
CA SER A 114 -59.97 -34.28 21.21
C SER A 114 -60.40 -35.75 21.36
N ASP A 115 -59.47 -36.72 21.15
CA ASP A 115 -59.86 -38.11 21.15
C ASP A 115 -59.22 -38.95 22.28
N VAL A 116 -58.13 -38.53 22.86
CA VAL A 116 -57.36 -39.34 23.82
C VAL A 116 -57.60 -38.97 25.28
N LEU A 117 -57.91 -37.71 25.57
CA LEU A 117 -58.19 -37.26 26.95
C LEU A 117 -59.65 -37.57 27.42
N GLY A 118 -60.55 -37.63 26.49
CA GLY A 118 -61.94 -38.01 26.83
C GLY A 118 -62.06 -39.37 27.49
N PRO A 119 -61.56 -40.47 26.93
CA PRO A 119 -61.50 -41.79 27.53
C PRO A 119 -60.64 -41.90 28.75
N LEU A 120 -59.47 -41.17 28.81
CA LEU A 120 -58.56 -41.23 29.94
C LEU A 120 -59.05 -40.56 31.21
N LEU A 121 -59.94 -39.55 31.07
CA LEU A 121 -60.56 -38.89 32.20
C LEU A 121 -61.85 -39.60 32.66
N SER A 122 -62.45 -40.47 31.83
CA SER A 122 -63.67 -41.22 32.15
C SER A 122 -63.42 -42.61 32.72
N ASN A 123 -62.21 -43.19 32.67
CA ASN A 123 -62.02 -44.54 33.13
C ASN A 123 -60.60 -44.74 33.68
N ALA A 124 -60.41 -44.55 34.99
CA ALA A 124 -59.17 -44.72 35.74
C ALA A 124 -58.66 -46.19 35.83
N ALA A 125 -59.32 -47.13 35.15
CA ALA A 125 -59.07 -48.58 35.27
C ALA A 125 -58.38 -49.19 34.03
N ALA A 126 -58.07 -48.43 32.98
CA ALA A 126 -57.53 -48.98 31.75
C ALA A 126 -55.96 -48.84 31.74
N TYR A 127 -55.29 -49.74 32.46
CA TYR A 127 -53.86 -49.95 32.40
C TYR A 127 -53.37 -50.56 31.07
N SER A 128 -54.22 -50.67 30.05
CA SER A 128 -53.79 -51.12 28.71
C SER A 128 -53.13 -50.04 27.86
N ASP A 129 -53.02 -48.83 28.38
CA ASP A 129 -52.59 -47.66 27.59
C ASP A 129 -51.08 -47.38 27.59
N VAL A 130 -50.27 -48.16 28.29
CA VAL A 130 -48.83 -48.05 28.26
C VAL A 130 -48.29 -48.35 26.84
N LEU A 131 -48.91 -49.35 26.16
CA LEU A 131 -48.55 -49.72 24.79
C LEU A 131 -48.99 -48.64 23.77
N THR A 132 -50.17 -48.03 23.94
CA THR A 132 -50.67 -46.97 23.09
C THR A 132 -49.82 -45.67 23.29
N ARG A 133 -49.45 -45.40 24.53
CA ARG A 133 -48.58 -44.27 24.88
C ARG A 133 -47.19 -44.45 24.33
N ASP A 134 -46.65 -45.68 24.39
CA ASP A 134 -45.36 -46.02 23.79
C ASP A 134 -45.40 -45.99 22.27
N GLN A 135 -46.50 -46.40 21.62
CA GLN A 135 -46.70 -46.30 20.19
C GLN A 135 -46.86 -44.85 19.74
N LEU A 136 -47.65 -44.03 20.47
CA LEU A 136 -47.81 -42.59 20.18
C LEU A 136 -46.48 -41.83 20.43
N SER A 137 -45.74 -42.18 21.47
CA SER A 137 -44.39 -41.66 21.70
C SER A 137 -43.42 -42.04 20.59
N ARG A 138 -43.50 -43.27 20.07
CA ARG A 138 -42.68 -43.73 18.93
C ARG A 138 -43.08 -43.08 17.61
N VAL A 139 -44.38 -42.81 17.39
CA VAL A 139 -44.87 -42.07 16.21
C VAL A 139 -44.52 -40.61 16.33
N ALA A 140 -44.70 -40.00 17.50
CA ALA A 140 -44.27 -38.63 17.74
C ALA A 140 -42.75 -38.49 17.62
N LEU A 141 -41.99 -39.43 18.15
CA LEU A 141 -40.53 -39.54 18.00
C LEU A 141 -40.11 -39.81 16.54
N ARG A 142 -40.88 -40.62 15.78
CA ARG A 142 -40.56 -40.87 14.36
C ARG A 142 -40.89 -39.71 13.45
N VAL A 143 -41.96 -38.99 13.71
CA VAL A 143 -42.35 -37.79 12.94
C VAL A 143 -41.49 -36.60 13.37
N GLY A 144 -41.08 -36.56 14.65
CA GLY A 144 -40.22 -35.50 15.18
C GLY A 144 -38.72 -35.78 15.11
N ALA A 145 -38.30 -37.08 14.96
CA ALA A 145 -36.86 -37.43 14.98
C ALA A 145 -36.12 -36.86 13.76
N GLY A 146 -36.70 -36.91 12.57
CA GLY A 146 -36.12 -36.30 11.38
C GLY A 146 -35.99 -34.78 11.53
N THR A 147 -37.08 -34.13 11.96
CA THR A 147 -37.10 -32.67 12.15
C THR A 147 -36.25 -32.21 13.34
N THR A 148 -36.06 -33.03 14.38
CA THR A 148 -35.15 -32.73 15.51
C THR A 148 -33.69 -32.87 15.12
N ASP A 149 -33.36 -33.88 14.34
CA ASP A 149 -31.99 -34.08 13.82
C ASP A 149 -31.63 -32.97 12.83
N ASP A 150 -32.55 -32.57 11.95
CA ASP A 150 -32.40 -31.44 11.03
C ASP A 150 -32.21 -30.12 11.78
N LEU A 151 -33.00 -29.89 12.85
CA LEU A 151 -32.85 -28.72 13.70
C LEU A 151 -31.47 -28.68 14.39
N GLN A 152 -31.03 -29.83 14.95
CA GLN A 152 -29.72 -29.91 15.56
C GLN A 152 -28.59 -29.72 14.55
N ALA A 153 -28.76 -30.18 13.30
CA ALA A 153 -27.80 -29.96 12.22
C ALA A 153 -27.75 -28.46 11.87
N ALA A 154 -28.91 -27.81 11.69
CA ALA A 154 -29.00 -26.38 11.40
C ALA A 154 -28.37 -25.50 12.50
N ILE A 155 -28.60 -25.88 13.78
CA ILE A 155 -27.93 -25.19 14.92
C ILE A 155 -26.43 -25.31 14.83
N ARG A 156 -25.89 -26.52 14.60
CA ARG A 156 -24.43 -26.72 14.48
C ARG A 156 -23.84 -25.95 13.31
N GLU A 157 -24.51 -25.92 12.16
CA GLU A 157 -24.08 -25.17 11.00
C GLU A 157 -24.08 -23.67 11.28
N LEU A 158 -25.12 -23.14 11.94
CA LEU A 158 -25.18 -21.75 12.35
C LEU A 158 -24.03 -21.40 13.33
N GLU A 159 -23.76 -22.26 14.31
CA GLU A 159 -22.64 -22.06 15.25
C GLU A 159 -21.29 -22.01 14.53
N LEU A 160 -21.06 -22.89 13.55
CA LEU A 160 -19.82 -22.89 12.75
C LEU A 160 -19.69 -21.60 11.94
N GLU A 161 -20.77 -21.12 11.29
CA GLU A 161 -20.73 -19.84 10.55
C GLU A 161 -20.52 -18.65 11.49
N GLN A 162 -21.08 -18.67 12.69
CA GLN A 162 -20.85 -17.63 13.70
C GLN A 162 -19.41 -17.63 14.22
N ILE A 163 -18.81 -18.80 14.43
CA ILE A 163 -17.40 -18.94 14.82
C ILE A 163 -16.51 -18.35 13.73
N GLU A 164 -16.77 -18.70 12.46
CA GLU A 164 -16.02 -18.20 11.33
C GLU A 164 -16.16 -16.67 11.17
N LEU A 165 -17.35 -16.13 11.26
CA LEU A 165 -17.59 -14.69 11.24
C LEU A 165 -16.83 -13.96 12.37
N ASN A 166 -16.81 -14.52 13.57
CA ASN A 166 -16.10 -13.95 14.71
C ASN A 166 -14.57 -14.03 14.51
N ARG A 167 -14.06 -15.11 13.89
CA ARG A 167 -12.65 -15.22 13.50
C ARG A 167 -12.25 -14.11 12.52
N LEU A 168 -13.01 -13.95 11.45
CA LEU A 168 -12.76 -12.92 10.42
C LEU A 168 -12.82 -11.50 11.01
N ARG A 169 -13.77 -11.23 11.89
CA ARG A 169 -13.86 -9.93 12.57
C ARG A 169 -12.65 -9.64 13.43
N LYS A 170 -12.21 -10.63 14.22
CA LYS A 170 -11.01 -10.48 15.04
C LYS A 170 -9.78 -10.25 14.19
N GLU A 171 -9.62 -10.98 13.11
CA GLU A 171 -8.52 -10.81 12.15
C GLU A 171 -8.54 -9.41 11.53
N SER A 172 -9.72 -8.88 11.20
CA SER A 172 -9.89 -7.52 10.70
C SER A 172 -9.53 -6.45 11.74
N GLU A 173 -9.87 -6.67 13.02
CA GLU A 173 -9.48 -5.77 14.12
C GLU A 173 -7.97 -5.78 14.35
N ASP A 174 -7.35 -6.95 14.37
CA ASP A 174 -5.90 -7.12 14.54
C ASP A 174 -5.15 -6.48 13.35
N LEU A 175 -5.66 -6.63 12.14
CA LEU A 175 -5.10 -6.01 10.94
C LEU A 175 -5.26 -4.49 10.98
N ALA A 176 -6.40 -3.96 11.39
CA ALA A 176 -6.62 -2.51 11.51
C ALA A 176 -5.65 -1.87 12.54
N ALA A 177 -5.37 -2.56 13.64
CA ALA A 177 -4.39 -2.10 14.62
C ALA A 177 -2.96 -2.08 14.02
N ARG A 178 -2.59 -3.11 13.24
CA ARG A 178 -1.30 -3.14 12.52
C ARG A 178 -1.19 -2.01 11.50
N ILE A 179 -2.24 -1.77 10.72
CA ILE A 179 -2.31 -0.69 9.71
C ILE A 179 -2.09 0.67 10.37
N THR A 180 -2.68 0.93 11.54
CA THR A 180 -2.47 2.17 12.27
C THR A 180 -1.00 2.36 12.67
N GLY A 181 -0.36 1.31 13.20
CA GLY A 181 1.07 1.36 13.52
C GLY A 181 1.98 1.55 12.30
N MET A 182 1.63 0.91 11.17
CA MET A 182 2.36 1.08 9.91
C MET A 182 2.21 2.49 9.35
N LEU A 183 1.04 3.11 9.49
CA LEU A 183 0.83 4.51 9.08
C LEU A 183 1.73 5.46 9.85
N ASP A 184 1.80 5.32 11.17
CA ASP A 184 2.70 6.12 12.01
C ASP A 184 4.17 5.96 11.61
N GLU A 185 4.59 4.73 11.26
CA GLU A 185 5.95 4.45 10.80
C GLU A 185 6.23 5.05 9.42
N VAL A 186 5.27 4.98 8.48
CA VAL A 186 5.34 5.62 7.16
C VAL A 186 5.47 7.13 7.32
N GLU A 187 4.62 7.76 8.13
CA GLU A 187 4.67 9.21 8.37
C GLU A 187 6.00 9.64 8.99
N SER A 188 6.49 8.88 9.98
CA SER A 188 7.79 9.14 10.60
C SER A 188 8.95 9.01 9.61
N SER A 189 8.97 7.96 8.81
CA SER A 189 10.02 7.69 7.81
C SER A 189 10.02 8.73 6.69
N THR A 190 8.84 9.11 6.20
CA THR A 190 8.70 10.16 5.17
C THR A 190 9.13 11.53 5.70
N ALA A 191 8.78 11.87 6.94
CA ALA A 191 9.21 13.12 7.57
C ALA A 191 10.74 13.17 7.76
N GLN A 192 11.37 12.06 8.09
CA GLN A 192 12.84 11.95 8.17
C GLN A 192 13.49 12.18 6.80
N TYR A 193 12.98 11.54 5.75
CA TYR A 193 13.46 11.75 4.39
C TYR A 193 13.32 13.21 3.95
N GLU A 194 12.14 13.84 4.13
CA GLU A 194 11.90 15.23 3.76
C GLU A 194 12.83 16.20 4.51
N SER A 195 13.02 15.98 5.81
CA SER A 195 13.91 16.79 6.64
C SER A 195 15.37 16.68 6.18
N ALA A 196 15.84 15.45 5.93
CA ALA A 196 17.16 15.19 5.42
C ALA A 196 17.38 15.84 4.05
N ARG A 197 16.42 15.68 3.13
CA ARG A 197 16.43 16.27 1.80
C ARG A 197 16.48 17.80 1.85
N LYS A 198 15.60 18.43 2.61
CA LYS A 198 15.57 19.89 2.77
C LYS A 198 16.91 20.43 3.31
N SER A 199 17.47 19.75 4.31
CA SER A 199 18.79 20.10 4.85
C SER A 199 19.90 19.95 3.81
N ALA A 200 19.87 18.89 3.02
CA ALA A 200 20.82 18.62 1.96
C ALA A 200 20.71 19.67 0.83
N GLU A 201 19.50 19.98 0.38
CA GLU A 201 19.24 20.99 -0.67
C GLU A 201 19.71 22.40 -0.24
N GLN A 202 19.55 22.75 1.03
CA GLN A 202 20.02 24.05 1.55
C GLN A 202 21.55 24.15 1.54
N LYS A 203 22.26 23.05 1.79
CA LYS A 203 23.72 23.03 1.90
C LYS A 203 24.43 22.87 0.55
N LEU A 204 23.93 21.99 -0.28
CA LEU A 204 24.65 21.50 -1.46
C LEU A 204 23.75 21.27 -2.69
N GLY A 205 22.57 21.89 -2.74
CA GLY A 205 21.53 21.55 -3.71
C GLY A 205 21.92 21.48 -5.18
N ALA A 206 22.81 22.37 -5.64
CA ALA A 206 23.29 22.33 -7.02
C ALA A 206 24.22 21.12 -7.28
N LEU A 207 25.07 20.79 -6.31
CA LEU A 207 26.02 19.67 -6.41
C LEU A 207 25.30 18.32 -6.31
N ILE A 208 24.27 18.24 -5.45
CA ILE A 208 23.44 17.04 -5.33
C ILE A 208 22.72 16.75 -6.64
N ARG A 209 22.08 17.76 -7.26
CA ARG A 209 21.43 17.57 -8.56
C ARG A 209 22.41 17.11 -9.64
N ALA A 210 23.59 17.72 -9.71
CA ALA A 210 24.61 17.32 -10.67
C ALA A 210 25.09 15.87 -10.45
N GLU A 211 25.21 15.40 -9.21
CA GLU A 211 25.55 14.01 -8.90
C GLU A 211 24.40 13.03 -9.24
N GLU A 212 23.15 13.39 -8.94
CA GLU A 212 21.98 12.60 -9.32
C GLU A 212 21.91 12.42 -10.86
N GLU A 213 22.10 13.51 -11.61
CA GLU A 213 22.12 13.49 -13.08
C GLU A 213 23.30 12.66 -13.62
N ARG A 214 24.46 12.75 -13.01
CA ARG A 214 25.64 11.96 -13.40
C ARG A 214 25.39 10.46 -13.19
N ARG A 215 24.82 10.05 -12.07
CA ARG A 215 24.47 8.65 -11.80
C ARG A 215 23.43 8.12 -12.78
N ALA A 216 22.40 8.91 -13.09
CA ALA A 216 21.40 8.55 -14.07
C ALA A 216 22.01 8.38 -15.47
N ALA A 217 22.89 9.30 -15.88
CA ALA A 217 23.57 9.21 -17.16
C ALA A 217 24.49 7.99 -17.25
N ALA A 218 25.23 7.67 -16.17
CA ALA A 218 26.09 6.48 -16.11
C ALA A 218 25.27 5.18 -16.23
N ALA A 219 24.12 5.09 -15.53
CA ALA A 219 23.23 3.95 -15.59
C ALA A 219 22.63 3.76 -16.99
N LEU A 220 22.25 4.85 -17.66
CA LEU A 220 21.77 4.84 -19.04
C LEU A 220 22.87 4.33 -20.03
N ALA A 221 24.10 4.84 -19.86
CA ALA A 221 25.22 4.43 -20.72
C ALA A 221 25.54 2.94 -20.55
N GLU A 222 25.49 2.43 -19.32
CA GLU A 222 25.68 1.00 -19.04
C GLU A 222 24.57 0.15 -19.68
N TYR A 223 23.31 0.57 -19.56
CA TYR A 223 22.20 -0.08 -20.21
C TYR A 223 22.36 -0.13 -21.73
N GLN A 224 22.72 0.99 -22.37
CA GLN A 224 22.96 1.05 -23.81
C GLN A 224 24.09 0.14 -24.24
N ARG A 225 25.14 -0.01 -23.42
CA ARG A 225 26.21 -0.96 -23.66
C ARG A 225 25.71 -2.40 -23.62
N LEU A 226 24.95 -2.76 -22.59
CA LEU A 226 24.34 -4.10 -22.45
C LEU A 226 23.38 -4.42 -23.61
N GLN A 227 22.59 -3.44 -24.05
CA GLN A 227 21.72 -3.59 -25.24
C GLN A 227 22.55 -3.78 -26.52
N ALA A 228 23.62 -3.00 -26.70
CA ALA A 228 24.49 -3.14 -27.86
C ALA A 228 25.19 -4.51 -27.90
N GLU A 229 25.62 -5.02 -26.75
CA GLU A 229 26.18 -6.36 -26.61
C GLU A 229 25.14 -7.47 -26.94
N ALA A 230 23.91 -7.31 -26.44
CA ALA A 230 22.80 -8.22 -26.75
C ALA A 230 22.38 -8.18 -28.24
N ASN A 231 22.35 -6.99 -28.85
CA ASN A 231 22.01 -6.80 -30.27
C ASN A 231 23.13 -7.21 -31.22
N ALA A 232 24.39 -7.13 -30.79
CA ALA A 232 25.53 -7.65 -31.58
C ALA A 232 25.45 -9.17 -31.78
N GLY A 233 24.72 -9.86 -30.87
CA GLY A 233 24.40 -11.31 -31.02
C GLY A 233 23.21 -11.60 -31.93
N ASN A 234 22.42 -10.59 -32.35
CA ASN A 234 21.17 -10.79 -33.07
C ASN A 234 21.01 -9.75 -34.22
N SER A 235 21.87 -9.72 -35.18
CA SER A 235 21.83 -8.78 -36.29
C SER A 235 20.73 -9.12 -37.28
N GLY A 236 19.68 -8.25 -37.37
CA GLY A 236 18.76 -8.23 -38.51
C GLY A 236 17.48 -7.44 -38.29
N GLY A 237 17.34 -6.26 -38.88
CA GLY A 237 16.03 -5.69 -39.21
C GLY A 237 15.82 -4.20 -38.90
N SER A 238 15.99 -3.38 -39.93
CA SER A 238 15.82 -1.92 -40.00
C SER A 238 14.35 -1.48 -40.13
N GLY A 239 14.02 -0.25 -39.67
CA GLY A 239 12.79 0.46 -40.02
C GLY A 239 12.52 1.76 -39.31
N SER A 240 12.83 2.87 -39.99
CA SER A 240 12.58 4.29 -39.55
C SER A 240 11.25 4.81 -40.11
N SER A 241 10.52 5.67 -39.37
CA SER A 241 9.72 6.75 -40.00
C SER A 241 9.28 7.84 -39.00
N SER A 242 9.43 9.07 -39.46
CA SER A 242 9.13 10.36 -38.82
C SER A 242 7.75 10.90 -39.23
N GLY A 243 7.12 11.70 -38.38
CA GLY A 243 5.95 12.52 -38.71
C GLY A 243 5.61 13.51 -37.60
N GLY A 244 5.68 14.81 -37.88
CA GLY A 244 5.49 15.90 -36.94
C GLY A 244 4.06 16.44 -36.92
N GLY A 245 3.67 17.12 -35.84
CA GLY A 245 2.42 17.86 -35.67
C GLY A 245 2.40 18.52 -34.29
N SER A 246 2.11 19.84 -34.30
CA SER A 246 2.16 20.77 -33.15
C SER A 246 1.01 20.56 -32.17
N SER A 247 1.30 20.55 -30.89
CA SER A 247 0.34 20.51 -29.80
C SER A 247 0.97 20.83 -28.44
N SER A 248 0.16 21.03 -27.40
CA SER A 248 0.53 21.46 -26.04
C SER A 248 1.79 20.77 -25.48
N ALA A 249 2.39 21.34 -24.41
CA ALA A 249 3.60 20.76 -23.77
C ALA A 249 3.49 19.27 -23.42
N THR A 250 2.28 18.79 -23.15
CA THR A 250 1.97 17.37 -22.94
C THR A 250 2.01 16.58 -24.26
N ASP A 251 1.56 17.17 -25.35
CA ASP A 251 1.57 16.54 -26.67
C ASP A 251 2.99 16.49 -27.23
N ASP A 252 3.84 17.46 -26.93
CA ASP A 252 5.27 17.44 -27.28
C ASP A 252 6.04 16.35 -26.53
N LEU A 253 5.67 16.09 -25.27
CA LEU A 253 6.23 14.97 -24.50
C LEU A 253 5.78 13.62 -25.08
N ILE A 254 4.50 13.48 -25.44
CA ILE A 254 3.96 12.27 -26.09
C ILE A 254 4.59 12.06 -27.47
N ALA A 255 4.91 13.13 -28.21
CA ALA A 255 5.57 13.06 -29.51
C ALA A 255 7.04 12.61 -29.41
N ASN A 256 7.74 12.96 -28.34
CA ASN A 256 9.12 12.54 -28.07
C ASN A 256 9.23 11.07 -27.62
N TYR A 257 8.14 10.49 -27.10
CA TYR A 257 8.06 9.10 -26.71
C TYR A 257 6.95 8.40 -27.52
N PRO A 258 7.23 7.96 -28.76
CA PRO A 258 6.22 7.34 -29.59
C PRO A 258 5.66 6.10 -28.89
N ALA A 259 4.42 6.23 -28.43
CA ALA A 259 3.73 5.15 -27.75
C ALA A 259 3.58 3.96 -28.70
N PRO A 260 3.87 2.72 -28.26
CA PRO A 260 3.63 1.54 -29.04
C PRO A 260 2.15 1.43 -29.42
N SER A 261 1.84 0.64 -30.45
CA SER A 261 0.45 0.35 -30.82
C SER A 261 -0.20 -0.57 -29.75
N GLY A 262 -1.53 -0.50 -29.63
CA GLY A 262 -2.28 -1.37 -28.74
C GLY A 262 -2.34 -0.90 -27.27
N MET A 263 -2.57 -1.85 -26.35
CA MET A 263 -2.77 -1.57 -24.91
C MET A 263 -1.59 -0.86 -24.26
N ALA A 264 -0.37 -1.29 -24.58
CA ALA A 264 0.85 -0.66 -24.08
C ALA A 264 0.91 0.84 -24.46
N GLY A 265 0.50 1.19 -25.68
CA GLY A 265 0.45 2.58 -26.13
C GLY A 265 -0.58 3.42 -25.37
N VAL A 266 -1.73 2.85 -25.03
CA VAL A 266 -2.73 3.52 -24.21
C VAL A 266 -2.18 3.76 -22.79
N ALA A 267 -1.55 2.75 -22.19
CA ALA A 267 -0.97 2.84 -20.85
C ALA A 267 0.16 3.88 -20.79
N VAL A 268 1.07 3.88 -21.76
CA VAL A 268 2.15 4.89 -21.85
C VAL A 268 1.58 6.30 -21.94
N LYS A 269 0.61 6.53 -22.82
CA LYS A 269 -0.04 7.86 -22.97
C LYS A 269 -0.74 8.28 -21.67
N ALA A 270 -1.44 7.37 -21.02
CA ALA A 270 -2.12 7.64 -19.76
C ALA A 270 -1.12 8.02 -18.66
N ALA A 271 0.01 7.32 -18.54
CA ALA A 271 1.05 7.65 -17.58
C ALA A 271 1.70 9.02 -17.88
N LEU A 272 2.05 9.30 -19.14
CA LEU A 272 2.63 10.56 -19.57
C LEU A 272 1.69 11.76 -19.32
N SER A 273 0.37 11.57 -19.46
CA SER A 273 -0.62 12.62 -19.18
C SER A 273 -0.65 13.06 -17.71
N GLN A 274 -0.04 12.29 -16.81
CA GLN A 274 0.01 12.57 -15.38
C GLN A 274 1.33 13.25 -14.94
N ILE A 275 2.21 13.60 -15.88
CA ILE A 275 3.44 14.34 -15.57
C ILE A 275 3.10 15.64 -14.84
N GLY A 276 3.83 15.93 -13.76
CA GLY A 276 3.60 17.10 -12.91
C GLY A 276 2.61 16.87 -11.75
N VAL A 277 1.87 15.78 -11.74
CA VAL A 277 0.97 15.42 -10.64
C VAL A 277 1.80 15.02 -9.41
N PRO A 278 1.49 15.56 -8.21
CA PRO A 278 2.30 15.29 -7.02
C PRO A 278 2.21 13.84 -6.54
N TYR A 279 3.33 13.36 -6.00
CA TYR A 279 3.36 12.08 -5.29
C TYR A 279 2.60 12.18 -3.97
N ARG A 280 1.77 11.19 -3.69
CA ARG A 280 1.22 10.87 -2.37
C ARG A 280 1.10 9.36 -2.23
N TYR A 281 1.54 8.81 -1.07
CA TYR A 281 1.43 7.38 -0.81
C TYR A 281 -0.04 6.91 -0.77
N ALA A 282 -0.26 5.65 -1.12
CA ALA A 282 -1.55 4.98 -1.18
C ALA A 282 -2.60 5.68 -2.05
N THR A 283 -2.19 6.50 -3.05
CA THR A 283 -3.11 7.20 -3.95
C THR A 283 -2.98 6.77 -5.41
N SER A 284 -4.13 6.78 -6.10
CA SER A 284 -4.24 6.60 -7.55
C SER A 284 -5.37 7.50 -8.05
N LEU A 285 -5.16 8.83 -7.95
CA LEU A 285 -6.17 9.86 -8.24
C LEU A 285 -5.71 10.71 -9.43
N PRO A 286 -6.24 10.48 -10.64
CA PRO A 286 -5.84 11.19 -11.86
C PRO A 286 -5.92 12.71 -11.69
N GLY A 287 -4.84 13.42 -12.06
CA GLY A 287 -4.72 14.87 -11.94
C GLY A 287 -4.57 15.40 -10.51
N VAL A 288 -4.62 14.55 -9.48
CA VAL A 288 -4.56 14.96 -8.07
C VAL A 288 -3.31 14.43 -7.38
N SER A 289 -3.11 13.10 -7.36
CA SER A 289 -1.93 12.49 -6.74
C SER A 289 -1.79 11.01 -7.08
N PHE A 290 -0.54 10.53 -7.12
CA PHE A 290 -0.19 9.13 -7.32
C PHE A 290 0.95 8.70 -6.41
N ASP A 291 0.94 7.44 -5.97
CA ASP A 291 2.16 6.71 -5.65
C ASP A 291 2.65 5.94 -6.89
N CYS A 292 3.79 5.24 -6.78
CA CYS A 292 4.41 4.54 -7.90
C CYS A 292 3.50 3.46 -8.50
N SER A 293 2.97 2.57 -7.67
CA SER A 293 2.06 1.49 -8.08
C SER A 293 0.66 1.99 -8.45
N GLY A 294 0.24 3.13 -7.89
CA GLY A 294 -1.00 3.81 -8.27
C GLY A 294 -0.97 4.40 -9.66
N LEU A 295 0.15 4.97 -10.07
CA LEU A 295 0.34 5.46 -11.42
C LEU A 295 0.28 4.34 -12.45
N THR A 296 0.99 3.23 -12.22
CA THR A 296 1.01 2.06 -13.12
C THR A 296 -0.35 1.38 -13.18
N HIS A 297 -1.02 1.22 -12.02
CA HIS A 297 -2.41 0.74 -11.94
C HIS A 297 -3.35 1.59 -12.79
N TYR A 298 -3.33 2.92 -12.59
CA TYR A 298 -4.15 3.85 -13.38
C TYR A 298 -3.86 3.73 -14.87
N ALA A 299 -2.58 3.78 -15.25
CA ALA A 299 -2.17 3.76 -16.65
C ALA A 299 -2.65 2.52 -17.40
N TRP A 300 -2.48 1.35 -16.80
CA TRP A 300 -2.91 0.10 -17.39
C TRP A 300 -4.42 -0.14 -17.30
N ALA A 301 -5.09 0.40 -16.29
CA ALA A 301 -6.56 0.39 -16.23
C ALA A 301 -7.18 1.14 -17.41
N GLN A 302 -6.54 2.25 -17.89
CA GLN A 302 -6.97 2.94 -19.12
C GLN A 302 -6.84 2.06 -20.38
N ALA A 303 -5.93 1.10 -20.34
CA ALA A 303 -5.74 0.10 -21.40
C ALA A 303 -6.63 -1.15 -21.22
N GLY A 304 -7.48 -1.20 -20.18
CA GLY A 304 -8.35 -2.33 -19.86
C GLY A 304 -7.69 -3.44 -19.03
N VAL A 305 -6.47 -3.25 -18.55
CA VAL A 305 -5.74 -4.21 -17.71
C VAL A 305 -5.75 -3.70 -16.26
N VAL A 306 -6.42 -4.43 -15.38
CA VAL A 306 -6.48 -4.09 -13.95
C VAL A 306 -5.30 -4.73 -13.23
N LEU A 307 -4.35 -3.89 -12.79
CA LEU A 307 -3.21 -4.31 -11.99
C LEU A 307 -3.52 -4.22 -10.50
N PRO A 308 -2.87 -5.01 -9.63
CA PRO A 308 -2.92 -4.78 -8.19
C PRO A 308 -2.46 -3.38 -7.79
N ARG A 309 -2.86 -2.91 -6.59
CA ARG A 309 -2.49 -1.57 -6.09
C ARG A 309 -1.10 -1.50 -5.42
N ASN A 310 -0.32 -2.55 -5.54
CA ASN A 310 0.97 -2.70 -4.88
C ASN A 310 2.02 -3.20 -5.87
N SER A 311 3.25 -2.67 -5.84
CA SER A 311 4.30 -3.02 -6.80
C SER A 311 4.74 -4.47 -6.72
N ARG A 312 4.82 -5.07 -5.52
CA ARG A 312 5.15 -6.51 -5.35
C ARG A 312 4.08 -7.40 -5.96
N LEU A 313 2.82 -7.07 -5.71
CA LEU A 313 1.71 -7.82 -6.29
C LEU A 313 1.62 -7.62 -7.80
N GLN A 314 1.98 -6.43 -8.31
CA GLN A 314 2.06 -6.19 -9.76
C GLN A 314 3.15 -7.07 -10.39
N SER A 315 4.36 -7.10 -9.82
CA SER A 315 5.44 -7.98 -10.31
C SER A 315 5.02 -9.46 -10.27
N ASN A 316 4.43 -9.91 -9.16
CA ASN A 316 3.98 -11.31 -9.02
C ASN A 316 2.85 -11.69 -9.99
N ALA A 317 2.04 -10.74 -10.41
CA ALA A 317 0.90 -10.98 -11.31
C ALA A 317 1.27 -10.97 -12.79
N LEU A 318 2.49 -10.55 -13.15
CA LEU A 318 2.90 -10.33 -14.54
C LEU A 318 3.95 -11.35 -14.99
N PRO A 319 3.96 -11.71 -16.28
CA PRO A 319 5.08 -12.44 -16.85
C PRO A 319 6.36 -11.62 -16.77
N SER A 320 7.42 -12.20 -16.20
CA SER A 320 8.74 -11.57 -16.16
C SER A 320 9.40 -11.61 -17.54
N VAL A 321 10.09 -10.53 -17.89
CA VAL A 321 10.78 -10.34 -19.16
C VAL A 321 12.25 -10.02 -18.87
N PRO A 322 13.20 -10.57 -19.65
CA PRO A 322 14.60 -10.14 -19.53
C PRO A 322 14.74 -8.63 -19.70
N THR A 323 15.58 -7.98 -18.87
CA THR A 323 15.81 -6.54 -18.94
C THR A 323 16.23 -6.04 -20.32
N THR A 324 16.97 -6.88 -21.07
CA THR A 324 17.41 -6.61 -22.45
C THR A 324 16.28 -6.64 -23.49
N GLU A 325 15.12 -7.21 -23.13
CA GLU A 325 13.93 -7.31 -23.96
C GLU A 325 12.81 -6.36 -23.55
N ALA A 326 13.10 -5.44 -22.63
CA ALA A 326 12.14 -4.44 -22.14
C ALA A 326 11.62 -3.57 -23.31
N LYS A 327 10.31 -3.39 -23.36
CA LYS A 327 9.60 -2.61 -24.40
C LYS A 327 8.74 -1.53 -23.73
N ALA A 328 8.49 -0.45 -24.47
CA ALA A 328 7.61 0.61 -23.98
C ALA A 328 6.24 0.05 -23.55
N GLY A 329 5.81 0.39 -22.34
CA GLY A 329 4.65 -0.15 -21.66
C GLY A 329 4.99 -1.19 -20.58
N ASP A 330 6.13 -1.86 -20.65
CA ASP A 330 6.55 -2.79 -19.58
C ASP A 330 6.70 -2.04 -18.26
N LEU A 331 6.55 -2.75 -17.15
CA LEU A 331 6.74 -2.23 -15.81
C LEU A 331 8.14 -2.58 -15.30
N ILE A 332 8.86 -1.58 -14.84
CA ILE A 332 10.21 -1.73 -14.29
C ILE A 332 10.10 -1.73 -12.76
N PHE A 333 10.52 -2.82 -12.12
CA PHE A 333 10.46 -3.01 -10.68
C PHE A 333 11.83 -2.91 -10.04
N TYR A 334 11.89 -2.18 -8.93
CA TYR A 334 13.12 -1.84 -8.24
C TYR A 334 13.17 -2.40 -6.83
N TYR A 335 14.40 -2.63 -6.36
CA TYR A 335 14.80 -3.01 -5.01
C TYR A 335 14.41 -4.44 -4.61
N ASN A 336 15.02 -4.94 -3.55
CA ASN A 336 14.69 -6.23 -2.96
C ASN A 336 14.63 -6.10 -1.43
N PRO A 337 13.41 -6.14 -0.82
CA PRO A 337 12.12 -6.44 -1.46
C PRO A 337 11.68 -5.33 -2.43
N ILE A 338 10.87 -5.68 -3.44
CA ILE A 338 10.33 -4.70 -4.41
C ILE A 338 9.53 -3.64 -3.64
N SER A 339 9.86 -2.37 -3.91
CA SER A 339 9.22 -1.22 -3.26
C SER A 339 8.96 -0.04 -4.20
N HIS A 340 9.33 -0.17 -5.49
CA HIS A 340 9.10 0.87 -6.47
C HIS A 340 8.84 0.30 -7.87
N VAL A 341 8.07 1.04 -8.68
CA VAL A 341 7.72 0.68 -10.04
C VAL A 341 7.53 1.91 -10.93
N GLY A 342 7.84 1.77 -12.22
CA GLY A 342 7.55 2.78 -13.24
C GLY A 342 7.13 2.13 -14.56
N VAL A 343 6.52 2.92 -15.47
CA VAL A 343 6.17 2.49 -16.83
C VAL A 343 7.34 2.80 -17.75
N TYR A 344 7.88 1.79 -18.37
CA TYR A 344 8.97 1.94 -19.33
C TYR A 344 8.52 2.65 -20.62
N LEU A 345 9.30 3.59 -21.09
CA LEU A 345 9.01 4.39 -22.29
C LEU A 345 9.82 3.95 -23.52
N GLY A 346 10.82 3.10 -23.32
CA GLY A 346 11.85 2.81 -24.32
C GLY A 346 13.11 3.65 -24.07
N ASP A 347 14.19 3.34 -24.76
CA ASP A 347 15.47 4.07 -24.75
C ASP A 347 16.04 4.35 -23.35
N GLY A 348 15.84 3.41 -22.42
CA GLY A 348 16.31 3.53 -21.05
C GLY A 348 15.56 4.58 -20.20
N GLN A 349 14.39 5.01 -20.63
CA GLN A 349 13.55 5.99 -19.92
C GLN A 349 12.30 5.34 -19.34
N MET A 350 11.82 5.87 -18.22
CA MET A 350 10.55 5.50 -17.61
C MET A 350 9.80 6.72 -17.08
N VAL A 351 8.49 6.62 -17.00
CA VAL A 351 7.64 7.56 -16.25
C VAL A 351 7.23 6.91 -14.96
N HIS A 352 7.38 7.64 -13.85
CA HIS A 352 7.06 7.15 -12.51
C HIS A 352 6.58 8.27 -11.58
N ALA A 353 5.94 7.91 -10.48
CA ALA A 353 5.72 8.77 -9.34
C ALA A 353 6.86 8.49 -8.33
N PRO A 354 7.89 9.36 -8.24
CA PRO A 354 9.17 8.98 -7.63
C PRO A 354 9.14 8.91 -6.11
N ALA A 355 8.66 9.93 -5.43
CA ALA A 355 8.72 10.03 -3.97
C ALA A 355 7.91 11.22 -3.47
N LEU A 356 7.65 11.25 -2.16
CA LEU A 356 7.05 12.39 -1.49
C LEU A 356 7.85 13.69 -1.75
N GLY A 357 7.12 14.79 -2.00
CA GLY A 357 7.73 16.08 -2.37
C GLY A 357 8.25 16.16 -3.80
N LYS A 358 8.07 15.12 -4.60
CA LYS A 358 8.31 15.11 -6.06
C LYS A 358 7.00 14.90 -6.82
N ASN A 359 7.04 15.20 -8.10
CA ASN A 359 5.91 14.99 -9.00
C ASN A 359 6.20 13.82 -9.94
N VAL A 360 5.14 13.27 -10.54
CA VAL A 360 5.26 12.34 -11.66
C VAL A 360 6.18 12.94 -12.71
N SER A 361 7.19 12.22 -13.11
CA SER A 361 8.24 12.69 -14.02
C SER A 361 8.83 11.54 -14.84
N ILE A 362 9.54 11.91 -15.89
CA ILE A 362 10.37 10.99 -16.66
C ILE A 362 11.77 10.98 -16.06
N THR A 363 12.34 9.79 -15.96
CA THR A 363 13.73 9.59 -15.52
C THR A 363 14.39 8.46 -16.28
N SER A 364 15.73 8.46 -16.29
CA SER A 364 16.49 7.31 -16.78
C SER A 364 16.38 6.13 -15.84
N VAL A 365 16.21 4.94 -16.40
CA VAL A 365 16.15 3.68 -15.65
C VAL A 365 17.51 3.39 -15.02
N ASN A 366 17.56 3.23 -13.72
CA ASN A 366 18.76 2.74 -13.01
C ASN A 366 18.76 1.21 -13.02
N TRP A 367 19.29 0.62 -14.08
CA TRP A 367 19.27 -0.83 -14.32
C TRP A 367 20.01 -1.64 -13.25
N SER A 368 20.96 -1.04 -12.52
CA SER A 368 21.66 -1.74 -11.43
C SER A 368 20.76 -2.05 -10.22
N LYS A 369 19.64 -1.36 -10.10
CA LYS A 369 18.65 -1.55 -9.04
C LYS A 369 17.37 -2.23 -9.50
N VAL A 370 17.24 -2.51 -10.79
CA VAL A 370 16.10 -3.25 -11.35
C VAL A 370 16.23 -4.72 -10.95
N VAL A 371 15.15 -5.27 -10.40
CA VAL A 371 15.09 -6.67 -9.99
C VAL A 371 14.13 -7.50 -10.84
N ASP A 372 13.17 -6.83 -11.50
CA ASP A 372 12.21 -7.49 -12.40
C ASP A 372 11.69 -6.52 -13.46
N VAL A 373 11.27 -7.05 -14.59
CA VAL A 373 10.52 -6.35 -15.64
C VAL A 373 9.28 -7.17 -15.96
N GLY A 374 8.11 -6.61 -15.70
CA GLY A 374 6.84 -7.29 -15.96
C GLY A 374 6.15 -6.73 -17.20
N ARG A 375 5.55 -7.59 -18.01
CA ARG A 375 4.79 -7.20 -19.21
C ARG A 375 3.31 -7.44 -19.02
N PRO A 376 2.51 -6.37 -18.81
CA PRO A 376 1.06 -6.49 -18.79
C PRO A 376 0.50 -6.63 -20.22
N GLY A 377 -0.44 -7.55 -20.44
CA GLY A 377 -1.22 -7.67 -21.68
C GLY A 377 -0.63 -8.55 -22.75
#